data_5fd039cc25e656011ab3b01b6b0baa02
#
_entry.id   5fd039cc25e656011ab3b01b6b0baa02
#
_cell.length_a   1.000
_cell.length_b   1.000
_cell.length_c   1.000
_cell.angle_alpha   90.00
_cell.angle_beta   90.00
_cell.angle_gamma   90.00
#
_symmetry.space_group_name_H-M   'P 1'
#
loop_
_entity.id
_entity.type
_entity.pdbx_description
1 polymer ?
#
loop_
_entity_poly.entity_id
_entity_poly.type
_entity_poly.pdbx_seq_one_letter_code
_entity_poly.pdbx_strand_id
1 'polypeptide(L)'
;MADRRKCEQCGAVFAPRREHARFCGVGCRAVWNAARTGDPLVDASTLVWSVTAMSHATGRLPRVGTWDRARAYAVIGEAVWRVTLVDATLVRHHAEVYDGVLAGQFAAQRPLIEAILAGLRFVRNQAGDEATLAKFVQATAAGPGTGDARVTGWRWQPVPPPELVAHPPRAQAWEISRYEAYQARLAGRTIGGIFRQAATFLTLTAANAGSLADLANANAGHRPA
;
A
#
# COMPACT_ATOMS: atom_id res chain seq x y z
N MET A 1 12.80 18.46 -34.98
CA MET A 1 13.88 17.59 -34.47
C MET A 1 13.50 17.17 -33.07
N ALA A 2 13.45 15.84 -32.77
CA ALA A 2 13.17 15.36 -31.42
C ALA A 2 14.31 15.77 -30.49
N ASP A 3 13.99 16.45 -29.39
CA ASP A 3 14.96 16.84 -28.35
C ASP A 3 15.60 15.56 -27.78
N ARG A 4 16.91 15.42 -27.89
CA ARG A 4 17.67 14.28 -27.37
C ARG A 4 18.37 14.68 -26.07
N ARG A 5 18.19 13.85 -25.04
CA ARG A 5 18.76 14.09 -23.69
C ARG A 5 19.67 12.97 -23.26
N LYS A 6 20.63 13.28 -22.40
CA LYS A 6 21.45 12.27 -21.73
C LYS A 6 20.73 11.79 -20.46
N CYS A 7 20.66 10.47 -20.29
CA CYS A 7 20.16 9.88 -19.07
C CYS A 7 21.05 10.20 -17.88
N GLU A 8 20.51 10.74 -16.80
CA GLU A 8 21.27 11.10 -15.61
C GLU A 8 21.90 9.91 -14.88
N GLN A 9 21.41 8.69 -15.12
CA GLN A 9 21.93 7.48 -14.50
C GLN A 9 23.02 6.80 -15.32
N CYS A 10 22.79 6.57 -16.62
CA CYS A 10 23.69 5.77 -17.45
C CYS A 10 24.40 6.57 -18.56
N GLY A 11 24.12 7.86 -18.71
CA GLY A 11 24.70 8.73 -19.75
C GLY A 11 24.19 8.48 -21.17
N ALA A 12 23.38 7.46 -21.42
CA ALA A 12 22.87 7.15 -22.74
C ALA A 12 21.97 8.27 -23.29
N VAL A 13 22.11 8.58 -24.57
CA VAL A 13 21.26 9.56 -25.23
C VAL A 13 19.92 8.89 -25.57
N PHE A 14 18.81 9.53 -25.20
CA PHE A 14 17.46 9.03 -25.44
C PHE A 14 16.51 10.14 -25.89
N ALA A 15 15.43 9.74 -26.57
CA ALA A 15 14.33 10.64 -26.91
C ALA A 15 13.32 10.63 -25.73
N PRO A 16 13.11 11.76 -25.05
CA PRO A 16 12.20 11.81 -23.92
C PRO A 16 10.74 11.68 -24.39
N ARG A 17 9.97 10.82 -23.75
CA ARG A 17 8.51 10.68 -23.99
C ARG A 17 7.68 11.73 -23.24
N ARG A 18 8.29 12.45 -22.30
CA ARG A 18 7.70 13.54 -21.51
C ARG A 18 8.73 14.62 -21.32
N GLU A 19 8.28 15.87 -21.30
CA GLU A 19 9.13 17.05 -21.20
C GLU A 19 10.14 17.00 -20.03
N HIS A 20 9.78 16.37 -18.92
CA HIS A 20 10.62 16.27 -17.72
C HIS A 20 11.31 14.90 -17.56
N ALA A 21 11.43 14.11 -18.63
CA ALA A 21 12.09 12.82 -18.53
C ALA A 21 13.60 13.00 -18.33
N ARG A 22 14.12 12.51 -17.19
CA ARG A 22 15.53 12.56 -16.78
C ARG A 22 16.26 11.24 -17.05
N PHE A 23 15.52 10.15 -17.27
CA PHE A 23 16.05 8.81 -17.40
C PHE A 23 15.54 8.13 -18.66
N CYS A 24 16.40 7.32 -19.30
CA CYS A 24 16.05 6.60 -20.53
C CYS A 24 15.01 5.49 -20.30
N GLY A 25 14.77 5.07 -19.04
CA GLY A 25 13.79 4.05 -18.69
C GLY A 25 13.59 3.90 -17.20
N VAL A 26 12.64 3.02 -16.84
CA VAL A 26 12.28 2.75 -15.44
C VAL A 26 13.45 2.14 -14.66
N GLY A 27 14.28 1.31 -15.29
CA GLY A 27 15.46 0.72 -14.66
C GLY A 27 16.46 1.77 -14.21
N CYS A 28 16.82 2.71 -15.09
CA CYS A 28 17.75 3.81 -14.73
C CYS A 28 17.19 4.70 -13.63
N ARG A 29 15.89 4.99 -13.66
CA ARG A 29 15.24 5.74 -12.58
C ARG A 29 15.27 4.97 -11.25
N ALA A 30 15.04 3.66 -11.28
CA ALA A 30 15.09 2.82 -10.08
C ALA A 30 16.49 2.78 -9.46
N VAL A 31 17.54 2.57 -10.27
CA VAL A 31 18.94 2.57 -9.82
C VAL A 31 19.34 3.94 -9.26
N TRP A 32 18.98 5.03 -9.94
CA TRP A 32 19.28 6.38 -9.50
C TRP A 32 18.58 6.74 -8.18
N ASN A 33 17.31 6.32 -8.03
CA ASN A 33 16.59 6.49 -6.76
C ASN A 33 17.24 5.65 -5.66
N ALA A 34 17.57 4.39 -5.92
CA ALA A 34 18.22 3.51 -4.96
C ALA A 34 19.58 4.07 -4.47
N ALA A 35 20.39 4.65 -5.39
CA ALA A 35 21.66 5.27 -5.03
C ALA A 35 21.51 6.56 -4.17
N ARG A 36 20.38 7.24 -4.25
CA ARG A 36 20.10 8.45 -3.46
C ARG A 36 19.37 8.21 -2.16
N THR A 37 18.63 7.10 -2.06
CA THR A 37 17.97 6.68 -0.82
C THR A 37 18.92 5.92 0.11
N GLY A 38 20.20 5.90 -0.19
CA GLY A 38 21.22 5.08 0.46
C GLY A 38 21.72 5.59 1.83
N ASP A 39 20.92 6.37 2.58
CA ASP A 39 21.17 6.55 4.01
C ASP A 39 20.28 5.54 4.78
N PRO A 40 20.85 4.42 5.30
CA PRO A 40 20.09 3.41 6.05
C PRO A 40 19.36 3.99 7.26
N LEU A 41 19.85 5.07 7.85
CA LEU A 41 19.24 5.73 8.99
C LEU A 41 17.98 6.51 8.57
N VAL A 42 18.01 7.19 7.40
CA VAL A 42 16.85 7.88 6.87
C VAL A 42 15.76 6.88 6.50
N ASP A 43 16.13 5.75 5.89
CA ASP A 43 15.20 4.70 5.49
C ASP A 43 14.53 4.04 6.70
N ALA A 44 15.28 3.70 7.75
CA ALA A 44 14.75 3.12 8.98
C ALA A 44 13.79 4.07 9.70
N SER A 45 14.17 5.33 9.86
CA SER A 45 13.31 6.35 10.49
C SER A 45 12.04 6.60 9.70
N THR A 46 12.14 6.68 8.37
CA THR A 46 11.01 6.88 7.47
C THR A 46 10.03 5.70 7.53
N LEU A 47 10.53 4.48 7.60
CA LEU A 47 9.71 3.28 7.77
C LEU A 47 8.97 3.30 9.11
N VAL A 48 9.67 3.60 10.22
CA VAL A 48 9.07 3.69 11.56
C VAL A 48 7.96 4.75 11.58
N TRP A 49 8.19 5.94 11.02
CA TRP A 49 7.16 6.98 10.94
C TRP A 49 5.97 6.56 10.08
N SER A 50 6.22 5.90 8.96
CA SER A 50 5.16 5.40 8.07
C SER A 50 4.29 4.34 8.74
N VAL A 51 4.90 3.41 9.48
CA VAL A 51 4.18 2.38 10.25
C VAL A 51 3.42 3.00 11.41
N THR A 52 4.00 3.97 12.12
CA THR A 52 3.32 4.70 13.18
C THR A 52 2.08 5.44 12.64
N ALA A 53 2.23 6.14 11.52
CA ALA A 53 1.11 6.83 10.87
C ALA A 53 0.02 5.85 10.39
N MET A 54 0.40 4.70 9.85
CA MET A 54 -0.52 3.61 9.49
C MET A 54 -1.28 3.10 10.71
N SER A 55 -0.58 2.84 11.81
CA SER A 55 -1.18 2.37 13.07
C SER A 55 -2.17 3.37 13.65
N HIS A 56 -1.84 4.66 13.63
CA HIS A 56 -2.76 5.73 14.04
C HIS A 56 -3.99 5.82 13.14
N ALA A 57 -3.82 5.74 11.82
CA ALA A 57 -4.94 5.79 10.86
C ALA A 57 -5.89 4.61 11.05
N THR A 58 -5.35 3.39 11.11
CA THR A 58 -6.15 2.17 11.29
C THR A 58 -6.77 2.07 12.69
N GLY A 59 -6.09 2.56 13.72
CA GLY A 59 -6.58 2.62 15.10
C GLY A 59 -7.78 3.57 15.33
N ARG A 60 -8.04 4.49 14.38
CA ARG A 60 -9.21 5.38 14.43
C ARG A 60 -10.48 4.73 13.86
N LEU A 61 -10.34 3.72 12.99
CA LEU A 61 -11.48 3.08 12.31
C LEU A 61 -12.58 2.55 13.24
N PRO A 62 -12.28 1.90 14.40
CA PRO A 62 -13.31 1.44 15.32
C PRO A 62 -14.14 2.55 15.96
N ARG A 63 -13.65 3.78 15.94
CA ARG A 63 -14.30 4.96 16.57
C ARG A 63 -15.12 5.78 15.58
N VAL A 64 -15.17 5.37 14.32
CA VAL A 64 -15.92 6.07 13.28
C VAL A 64 -17.38 5.64 13.31
N GLY A 65 -18.25 6.55 13.74
CA GLY A 65 -19.70 6.33 13.74
C GLY A 65 -20.25 6.24 12.32
N THR A 66 -21.38 5.54 12.16
CA THR A 66 -22.06 5.40 10.86
C THR A 66 -22.87 6.65 10.48
N TRP A 67 -23.09 7.56 11.41
CA TRP A 67 -23.84 8.80 11.25
C TRP A 67 -23.00 9.93 10.64
N ASP A 68 -21.67 9.91 10.79
CA ASP A 68 -20.76 10.94 10.25
C ASP A 68 -20.02 10.37 9.02
N ARG A 69 -20.68 10.44 7.88
CA ARG A 69 -20.17 9.90 6.61
C ARG A 69 -18.91 10.64 6.15
N ALA A 70 -18.86 11.95 6.24
CA ALA A 70 -17.70 12.73 5.79
C ALA A 70 -16.46 12.34 6.58
N ARG A 71 -16.57 12.30 7.90
CA ARG A 71 -15.48 11.84 8.77
C ARG A 71 -15.09 10.38 8.49
N ALA A 72 -16.07 9.52 8.22
CA ALA A 72 -15.81 8.14 7.90
C ALA A 72 -14.97 8.01 6.62
N TYR A 73 -15.36 8.70 5.55
CA TYR A 73 -14.63 8.66 4.28
C TYR A 73 -13.21 9.21 4.43
N ALA A 74 -13.01 10.31 5.16
CA ALA A 74 -11.69 10.86 5.43
C ALA A 74 -10.80 9.86 6.21
N VAL A 75 -11.30 9.25 7.28
CA VAL A 75 -10.55 8.28 8.08
C VAL A 75 -10.25 7.00 7.31
N ILE A 76 -11.21 6.48 6.55
CA ILE A 76 -11.03 5.27 5.74
C ILE A 76 -10.06 5.55 4.59
N GLY A 77 -10.18 6.70 3.92
CA GLY A 77 -9.29 7.13 2.84
C GLY A 77 -7.85 7.25 3.33
N GLU A 78 -7.64 7.88 4.49
CA GLU A 78 -6.32 7.96 5.10
C GLU A 78 -5.76 6.56 5.43
N ALA A 79 -6.57 5.66 5.98
CA ALA A 79 -6.14 4.30 6.28
C ALA A 79 -5.74 3.53 5.02
N VAL A 80 -6.51 3.63 3.91
CA VAL A 80 -6.15 3.06 2.60
C VAL A 80 -4.80 3.59 2.14
N TRP A 81 -4.62 4.91 2.19
CA TRP A 81 -3.39 5.56 1.76
C TRP A 81 -2.19 5.09 2.58
N ARG A 82 -2.28 5.12 3.91
CA ARG A 82 -1.19 4.75 4.80
C ARG A 82 -0.79 3.28 4.69
N VAL A 83 -1.76 2.37 4.64
CA VAL A 83 -1.50 0.92 4.47
C VAL A 83 -0.81 0.66 3.14
N THR A 84 -1.31 1.22 2.05
CA THR A 84 -0.71 0.99 0.72
C THR A 84 0.64 1.69 0.53
N LEU A 85 0.92 2.76 1.27
CA LEU A 85 2.23 3.41 1.29
C LEU A 85 3.27 2.53 1.99
N VAL A 86 2.97 2.02 3.19
CA VAL A 86 3.86 1.11 3.93
C VAL A 86 4.13 -0.16 3.11
N ASP A 87 3.09 -0.75 2.55
CA ASP A 87 3.19 -1.91 1.67
C ASP A 87 4.11 -1.64 0.47
N ALA A 88 3.93 -0.54 -0.24
CA ALA A 88 4.79 -0.17 -1.36
C ALA A 88 6.25 0.11 -0.95
N THR A 89 6.47 0.67 0.24
CA THR A 89 7.80 0.91 0.80
C THR A 89 8.50 -0.41 1.11
N LEU A 90 7.83 -1.33 1.80
CA LEU A 90 8.37 -2.64 2.15
C LEU A 90 8.69 -3.47 0.89
N VAL A 91 7.77 -3.55 -0.08
CA VAL A 91 8.01 -4.26 -1.35
C VAL A 91 9.18 -3.66 -2.13
N ARG A 92 9.39 -2.35 -2.07
CA ARG A 92 10.44 -1.67 -2.83
C ARG A 92 11.82 -1.78 -2.19
N HIS A 93 11.89 -1.64 -0.87
CA HIS A 93 13.15 -1.47 -0.15
C HIS A 93 13.52 -2.67 0.74
N HIS A 94 12.56 -3.54 1.07
CA HIS A 94 12.72 -4.67 1.99
C HIS A 94 12.08 -5.95 1.44
N ALA A 95 12.19 -6.20 0.13
CA ALA A 95 11.52 -7.30 -0.57
C ALA A 95 11.84 -8.68 0.02
N GLU A 96 13.10 -8.94 0.36
CA GLU A 96 13.51 -10.22 0.94
C GLU A 96 12.88 -10.48 2.31
N VAL A 97 12.79 -9.44 3.15
CA VAL A 97 12.12 -9.51 4.46
C VAL A 97 10.62 -9.72 4.26
N TYR A 98 10.03 -8.98 3.33
CA TYR A 98 8.61 -9.07 3.00
C TYR A 98 8.23 -10.50 2.57
N ASP A 99 8.96 -11.07 1.63
CA ASP A 99 8.73 -12.43 1.13
C ASP A 99 9.04 -13.48 2.21
N GLY A 100 10.08 -13.27 3.03
CA GLY A 100 10.44 -14.15 4.14
C GLY A 100 9.35 -14.22 5.20
N VAL A 101 8.73 -13.09 5.59
CA VAL A 101 7.62 -13.04 6.54
C VAL A 101 6.36 -13.70 5.95
N LEU A 102 6.07 -13.47 4.66
CA LEU A 102 4.96 -14.14 3.98
C LEU A 102 5.15 -15.66 3.90
N ALA A 103 6.35 -16.12 3.58
CA ALA A 103 6.65 -17.55 3.45
C ALA A 103 6.76 -18.28 4.80
N GLY A 104 7.12 -17.55 5.87
CA GLY A 104 7.28 -18.08 7.23
C GLY A 104 6.01 -17.90 8.06
N GLN A 105 5.92 -16.80 8.77
CA GLN A 105 4.87 -16.56 9.78
C GLN A 105 3.46 -16.47 9.19
N PHE A 106 3.32 -16.08 7.93
CA PHE A 106 2.04 -15.97 7.23
C PHE A 106 1.84 -17.01 6.13
N ALA A 107 2.63 -18.09 6.08
CA ALA A 107 2.57 -19.08 5.00
C ALA A 107 1.14 -19.60 4.73
N ALA A 108 0.40 -19.97 5.75
CA ALA A 108 -0.98 -20.41 5.63
C ALA A 108 -1.97 -19.31 5.21
N GLN A 109 -1.62 -18.05 5.44
CA GLN A 109 -2.47 -16.88 5.15
C GLN A 109 -1.97 -16.10 3.93
N ARG A 110 -0.86 -16.50 3.32
CA ARG A 110 -0.21 -15.79 2.22
C ARG A 110 -1.19 -15.37 1.12
N PRO A 111 -2.01 -16.28 0.53
CA PRO A 111 -2.94 -15.88 -0.53
C PRO A 111 -3.98 -14.86 -0.06
N LEU A 112 -4.37 -14.92 1.21
CA LEU A 112 -5.31 -13.96 1.79
C LEU A 112 -4.70 -12.59 1.95
N ILE A 113 -3.49 -12.50 2.52
CA ILE A 113 -2.78 -11.22 2.73
C ILE A 113 -2.45 -10.55 1.39
N GLU A 114 -1.91 -11.31 0.43
CA GLU A 114 -1.62 -10.80 -0.92
C GLU A 114 -2.87 -10.24 -1.60
N ALA A 115 -3.99 -10.95 -1.52
CA ALA A 115 -5.25 -10.51 -2.11
C ALA A 115 -5.85 -9.28 -1.37
N ILE A 116 -5.74 -9.20 -0.04
CA ILE A 116 -6.17 -8.02 0.72
C ILE A 116 -5.37 -6.78 0.27
N LEU A 117 -4.05 -6.88 0.21
CA LEU A 117 -3.19 -5.77 -0.19
C LEU A 117 -3.42 -5.37 -1.66
N ALA A 118 -3.61 -6.35 -2.56
CA ALA A 118 -3.98 -6.09 -3.95
C ALA A 118 -5.33 -5.34 -4.05
N GLY A 119 -6.34 -5.78 -3.29
CA GLY A 119 -7.64 -5.10 -3.23
C GLY A 119 -7.56 -3.68 -2.66
N LEU A 120 -6.75 -3.43 -1.62
CA LEU A 120 -6.52 -2.08 -1.09
C LEU A 120 -5.78 -1.19 -2.09
N ARG A 121 -4.82 -1.73 -2.86
CA ARG A 121 -4.16 -1.01 -3.96
C ARG A 121 -5.15 -0.64 -5.07
N PHE A 122 -6.13 -1.53 -5.37
CA PHE A 122 -7.21 -1.21 -6.28
C PHE A 122 -8.02 -0.02 -5.78
N VAL A 123 -8.51 -0.05 -4.54
CA VAL A 123 -9.26 1.06 -3.94
C VAL A 123 -8.46 2.36 -4.01
N ARG A 124 -7.17 2.34 -3.64
CA ARG A 124 -6.30 3.52 -3.71
C ARG A 124 -6.21 4.10 -5.11
N ASN A 125 -6.08 3.23 -6.13
CA ASN A 125 -5.92 3.69 -7.51
C ASN A 125 -7.22 4.30 -8.08
N GLN A 126 -8.37 3.78 -7.64
CA GLN A 126 -9.68 4.21 -8.10
C GLN A 126 -10.27 5.37 -7.28
N ALA A 127 -9.92 5.45 -5.99
CA ALA A 127 -10.41 6.48 -5.08
C ALA A 127 -9.43 7.65 -5.03
N GLY A 128 -9.51 8.53 -6.02
CA GLY A 128 -8.72 9.77 -6.06
C GLY A 128 -9.17 10.82 -5.03
N ASP A 129 -10.42 10.75 -4.57
CA ASP A 129 -11.03 11.65 -3.62
C ASP A 129 -12.07 10.93 -2.73
N GLU A 130 -12.58 11.64 -1.72
CA GLU A 130 -13.59 11.14 -0.78
C GLU A 130 -14.91 10.78 -1.46
N ALA A 131 -15.32 11.51 -2.48
CA ALA A 131 -16.57 11.26 -3.22
C ALA A 131 -16.47 9.95 -4.00
N THR A 132 -15.32 9.67 -4.59
CA THR A 132 -15.03 8.40 -5.25
C THR A 132 -14.94 7.25 -4.24
N LEU A 133 -14.32 7.49 -3.08
CA LEU A 133 -14.27 6.48 -2.01
C LEU A 133 -15.66 6.07 -1.52
N ALA A 134 -16.64 6.97 -1.56
CA ALA A 134 -18.03 6.66 -1.21
C ALA A 134 -18.65 5.54 -2.05
N LYS A 135 -18.12 5.27 -3.25
CA LYS A 135 -18.55 4.14 -4.09
C LYS A 135 -18.07 2.78 -3.55
N PHE A 136 -17.05 2.79 -2.69
CA PHE A 136 -16.42 1.57 -2.16
C PHE A 136 -16.90 1.22 -0.75
N VAL A 137 -17.54 2.13 -0.04
CA VAL A 137 -17.89 1.93 1.37
C VAL A 137 -19.34 2.26 1.65
N GLN A 138 -19.97 1.44 2.49
CA GLN A 138 -21.32 1.66 2.97
C GLN A 138 -21.42 1.42 4.48
N ALA A 139 -22.28 2.22 5.13
CA ALA A 139 -22.67 1.97 6.50
C ALA A 139 -23.63 0.78 6.56
N THR A 140 -23.41 -0.15 7.47
CA THR A 140 -24.38 -1.18 7.81
C THR A 140 -25.37 -0.61 8.84
N ALA A 141 -26.64 -0.62 8.51
CA ALA A 141 -27.68 -0.37 9.51
C ALA A 141 -27.72 -1.53 10.51
N ALA A 142 -28.02 -1.25 11.78
CA ALA A 142 -28.40 -2.29 12.72
C ALA A 142 -29.68 -2.97 12.19
N GLY A 143 -29.62 -4.28 11.94
CA GLY A 143 -30.81 -5.03 11.53
C GLY A 143 -31.86 -4.96 12.64
N PRO A 144 -33.15 -4.74 12.31
CA PRO A 144 -34.20 -4.82 13.30
C PRO A 144 -34.28 -6.28 13.79
N GLY A 145 -34.04 -6.50 15.09
CA GLY A 145 -34.21 -7.81 15.73
C GLY A 145 -32.98 -8.49 16.30
N THR A 146 -31.78 -8.03 16.04
CA THR A 146 -30.61 -8.47 16.78
C THR A 146 -30.34 -7.47 17.89
N GLY A 147 -30.63 -7.82 19.14
CA GLY A 147 -30.41 -6.98 20.33
C GLY A 147 -28.94 -6.62 20.58
N ASP A 148 -28.09 -6.80 19.59
CA ASP A 148 -26.68 -6.46 19.58
C ASP A 148 -26.45 -5.16 18.79
N ALA A 149 -26.58 -4.03 19.49
CA ALA A 149 -26.27 -2.67 18.97
C ALA A 149 -24.80 -2.53 18.49
N ARG A 150 -24.03 -3.61 18.49
CA ARG A 150 -22.58 -3.63 18.20
C ARG A 150 -22.21 -3.97 16.77
N VAL A 151 -23.17 -4.20 15.88
CA VAL A 151 -22.89 -4.55 14.46
C VAL A 151 -23.10 -3.38 13.50
N THR A 152 -23.24 -2.15 14.00
CA THR A 152 -23.16 -0.96 13.16
C THR A 152 -21.71 -0.72 12.79
N GLY A 153 -21.39 -0.92 11.53
CA GLY A 153 -20.02 -0.78 11.06
C GLY A 153 -19.98 -0.39 9.59
N TRP A 154 -18.80 -0.06 9.13
CA TRP A 154 -18.53 0.21 7.73
C TRP A 154 -18.11 -1.08 7.03
N ARG A 155 -18.64 -1.30 5.81
CA ARG A 155 -18.30 -2.43 4.95
C ARG A 155 -17.83 -1.95 3.58
N TRP A 156 -16.97 -2.74 2.99
CA TRP A 156 -16.64 -2.62 1.57
C TRP A 156 -17.84 -3.09 0.74
N GLN A 157 -18.24 -2.32 -0.25
CA GLN A 157 -19.33 -2.71 -1.15
C GLN A 157 -18.80 -3.21 -2.50
N PRO A 158 -19.50 -4.12 -3.19
CA PRO A 158 -19.16 -4.50 -4.55
C PRO A 158 -19.19 -3.27 -5.46
N VAL A 159 -18.24 -3.19 -6.38
CA VAL A 159 -18.17 -2.12 -7.40
C VAL A 159 -18.12 -2.76 -8.80
N PRO A 160 -18.58 -2.05 -9.85
CA PRO A 160 -18.46 -2.54 -11.21
C PRO A 160 -16.97 -2.66 -11.61
N PRO A 161 -16.67 -3.43 -12.68
CA PRO A 161 -15.32 -3.46 -13.25
C PRO A 161 -14.83 -2.07 -13.62
N PRO A 162 -13.52 -1.79 -13.45
CA PRO A 162 -12.96 -0.50 -13.80
C PRO A 162 -13.02 -0.30 -15.34
N GLU A 163 -13.27 0.94 -15.74
CA GLU A 163 -13.11 1.32 -17.14
C GLU A 163 -11.62 1.46 -17.46
N LEU A 164 -11.10 0.55 -18.27
CA LEU A 164 -9.67 0.46 -18.59
C LEU A 164 -9.33 1.28 -19.86
N VAL A 165 -9.72 2.56 -19.87
CA VAL A 165 -9.45 3.45 -21.02
C VAL A 165 -7.98 3.87 -21.00
N ALA A 166 -7.31 3.69 -22.16
CA ALA A 166 -5.96 4.22 -22.45
C ALA A 166 -4.78 3.70 -21.58
N HIS A 167 -4.93 2.56 -20.91
CA HIS A 167 -3.80 1.92 -20.21
C HIS A 167 -3.02 0.95 -21.11
N PRO A 168 -1.69 0.84 -20.96
CA PRO A 168 -0.93 -0.23 -21.59
C PRO A 168 -1.47 -1.62 -21.19
N PRO A 169 -1.47 -2.64 -22.07
CA PRO A 169 -2.07 -3.95 -21.80
C PRO A 169 -1.62 -4.59 -20.47
N ARG A 170 -0.34 -4.44 -20.11
CA ARG A 170 0.20 -4.96 -18.84
C ARG A 170 -0.38 -4.24 -17.61
N ALA A 171 -0.58 -2.94 -17.70
CA ALA A 171 -1.21 -2.17 -16.62
C ALA A 171 -2.69 -2.52 -16.46
N GLN A 172 -3.38 -2.79 -17.58
CA GLN A 172 -4.75 -3.28 -17.56
C GLN A 172 -4.86 -4.65 -16.89
N ALA A 173 -3.98 -5.60 -17.19
CA ALA A 173 -3.96 -6.92 -16.57
C ALA A 173 -3.76 -6.83 -15.05
N TRP A 174 -2.88 -5.95 -14.58
CA TRP A 174 -2.67 -5.74 -13.14
C TRP A 174 -3.89 -5.11 -12.45
N GLU A 175 -4.56 -4.17 -13.12
CA GLU A 175 -5.74 -3.53 -12.55
C GLU A 175 -6.93 -4.50 -12.48
N ILE A 176 -7.10 -5.36 -13.48
CA ILE A 176 -8.08 -6.45 -13.46
C ILE A 176 -7.81 -7.41 -12.29
N SER A 177 -6.57 -7.88 -12.15
CA SER A 177 -6.19 -8.79 -11.05
C SER A 177 -6.44 -8.17 -9.66
N ARG A 178 -6.17 -6.87 -9.50
CA ARG A 178 -6.48 -6.14 -8.25
C ARG A 178 -7.98 -5.99 -8.02
N TYR A 179 -8.75 -5.73 -9.07
CA TYR A 179 -10.20 -5.70 -9.00
C TYR A 179 -10.78 -7.06 -8.57
N GLU A 180 -10.30 -8.14 -9.17
CA GLU A 180 -10.71 -9.50 -8.80
C GLU A 180 -10.39 -9.80 -7.32
N ALA A 181 -9.20 -9.43 -6.87
CA ALA A 181 -8.81 -9.55 -5.46
C ALA A 181 -9.71 -8.72 -4.54
N TYR A 182 -10.07 -7.49 -4.93
CA TYR A 182 -11.03 -6.65 -4.21
C TYR A 182 -12.39 -7.34 -4.09
N GLN A 183 -12.96 -7.81 -5.18
CA GLN A 183 -14.26 -8.48 -5.18
C GLN A 183 -14.25 -9.76 -4.33
N ALA A 184 -13.19 -10.55 -4.43
CA ALA A 184 -13.10 -11.82 -3.72
C ALA A 184 -12.85 -11.66 -2.21
N ARG A 185 -12.16 -10.60 -1.78
CA ARG A 185 -11.64 -10.50 -0.40
C ARG A 185 -12.09 -9.28 0.39
N LEU A 186 -12.40 -8.16 -0.26
CA LEU A 186 -12.86 -6.95 0.42
C LEU A 186 -14.37 -6.79 0.35
N ALA A 187 -14.97 -6.90 -0.83
CA ALA A 187 -16.40 -6.69 -1.03
C ALA A 187 -17.25 -7.50 -0.03
N GLY A 188 -18.20 -6.83 0.61
CA GLY A 188 -19.06 -7.40 1.67
C GLY A 188 -18.38 -7.56 3.04
N ARG A 189 -17.07 -7.36 3.19
CA ARG A 189 -16.36 -7.52 4.46
C ARG A 189 -16.34 -6.22 5.26
N THR A 190 -16.15 -6.37 6.58
CA THR A 190 -15.99 -5.22 7.47
C THR A 190 -14.67 -4.53 7.21
N ILE A 191 -14.69 -3.21 7.15
CA ILE A 191 -13.50 -2.38 6.89
C ILE A 191 -12.44 -2.62 7.97
N GLY A 192 -12.83 -2.60 9.25
CA GLY A 192 -11.90 -2.81 10.37
C GLY A 192 -11.22 -4.19 10.37
N GLY A 193 -11.91 -5.25 9.92
CA GLY A 193 -11.33 -6.59 9.79
C GLY A 193 -10.22 -6.66 8.74
N ILE A 194 -10.46 -6.07 7.57
CA ILE A 194 -9.48 -5.99 6.48
C ILE A 194 -8.23 -5.21 6.90
N PHE A 195 -8.41 -4.02 7.46
CA PHE A 195 -7.28 -3.21 7.88
C PHE A 195 -6.48 -3.84 9.03
N ARG A 196 -7.12 -4.55 9.94
CA ARG A 196 -6.41 -5.26 11.02
C ARG A 196 -5.46 -6.31 10.44
N GLN A 197 -5.93 -7.13 9.50
CA GLN A 197 -5.10 -8.18 8.87
C GLN A 197 -3.91 -7.56 8.12
N ALA A 198 -4.16 -6.55 7.28
CA ALA A 198 -3.10 -5.85 6.56
C ALA A 198 -2.08 -5.19 7.51
N ALA A 199 -2.56 -4.44 8.52
CA ALA A 199 -1.69 -3.75 9.46
C ALA A 199 -0.86 -4.71 10.32
N THR A 200 -1.42 -5.85 10.76
CA THR A 200 -0.66 -6.86 11.51
C THR A 200 0.51 -7.39 10.69
N PHE A 201 0.28 -7.78 9.45
CA PHE A 201 1.33 -8.26 8.55
C PHE A 201 2.41 -7.19 8.30
N LEU A 202 2.00 -5.97 7.92
CA LEU A 202 2.93 -4.89 7.58
C LEU A 202 3.76 -4.42 8.78
N THR A 203 3.16 -4.35 9.97
CA THR A 203 3.87 -3.98 11.20
C THR A 203 4.93 -5.02 11.56
N LEU A 204 4.60 -6.31 11.45
CA LEU A 204 5.55 -7.37 11.72
C LEU A 204 6.69 -7.38 10.70
N THR A 205 6.37 -7.20 9.42
CA THR A 205 7.38 -7.10 8.35
C THR A 205 8.32 -5.92 8.58
N ALA A 206 7.79 -4.78 8.97
CA ALA A 206 8.59 -3.59 9.26
C ALA A 206 9.48 -3.78 10.50
N ALA A 207 8.99 -4.46 11.54
CA ALA A 207 9.79 -4.78 12.72
C ALA A 207 10.98 -5.69 12.36
N ASN A 208 10.75 -6.70 11.51
CA ASN A 208 11.84 -7.57 11.03
C ASN A 208 12.84 -6.79 10.14
N ALA A 209 12.37 -5.86 9.31
CA ALA A 209 13.23 -5.01 8.50
C ALA A 209 14.11 -4.09 9.35
N GLY A 210 13.55 -3.50 10.41
CA GLY A 210 14.29 -2.67 11.38
C GLY A 210 15.37 -3.46 12.11
N SER A 211 15.05 -4.65 12.60
CA SER A 211 16.00 -5.51 13.32
C SER A 211 17.19 -5.93 12.45
N LEU A 212 16.99 -6.18 11.16
CA LEU A 212 18.09 -6.47 10.23
C LEU A 212 18.97 -5.25 9.97
N ALA A 213 18.40 -4.04 9.89
CA ALA A 213 19.16 -2.81 9.76
C ALA A 213 20.04 -2.55 10.99
N ASP A 214 19.52 -2.78 12.20
CA ASP A 214 20.28 -2.64 13.45
C ASP A 214 21.45 -3.64 13.53
N LEU A 215 21.24 -4.88 13.11
CA LEU A 215 22.31 -5.90 13.04
C LEU A 215 23.38 -5.53 12.02
N ALA A 216 23.02 -5.00 10.86
CA ALA A 216 23.96 -4.55 9.84
C ALA A 216 24.82 -3.38 10.34
N ASN A 217 24.22 -2.43 11.05
CA ASN A 217 24.92 -1.28 11.64
C ASN A 217 25.86 -1.69 12.77
N ALA A 218 25.46 -2.64 13.62
CA ALA A 218 26.32 -3.19 14.68
C ALA A 218 27.58 -3.85 14.09
N ASN A 219 27.44 -4.60 12.99
CA ASN A 219 28.56 -5.24 12.31
C ASN A 219 29.48 -4.24 11.57
N ALA A 220 28.93 -3.13 11.03
CA ALA A 220 29.71 -2.10 10.37
C ALA A 220 30.58 -1.29 11.35
N GLY A 221 30.12 -1.12 12.60
CA GLY A 221 30.84 -0.44 13.68
C GLY A 221 32.04 -1.25 14.25
N HIS A 222 32.16 -2.53 13.89
CA HIS A 222 33.21 -3.46 14.36
C HIS A 222 34.32 -3.73 13.33
N ARG A 223 34.60 -2.82 12.39
CA ARG A 223 35.81 -2.92 11.58
C ARG A 223 37.02 -2.55 12.45
N PRO A 224 37.92 -3.49 12.79
CA PRO A 224 39.17 -3.15 13.45
C PRO A 224 39.99 -2.25 12.53
N ALA A 225 40.57 -1.20 13.12
CA ALA A 225 41.51 -0.28 12.48
C ALA A 225 42.78 -0.96 12.06
#